data_b5c6e2a1c094160f120e148c02ac740a
#
_entry.id   b5c6e2a1c094160f120e148c02ac740a
#
_cell.length_a   1.000
_cell.length_b   1.000
_cell.length_c   1.000
_cell.angle_alpha   90.00
_cell.angle_beta   90.00
_cell.angle_gamma   90.00
#
_symmetry.space_group_name_H-M   'P 1'
#
loop_
_entity.id
_entity.type
_entity.pdbx_description
1 polymer ?
#
loop_
_entity_poly.entity_id
_entity_poly.type
_entity_poly.pdbx_seq_one_letter_code
_entity_poly.pdbx_strand_id
1 'polypeptide(L)'
;MFVRINTGAISGIEAVEVTAEVNVSQGGIGLYIVGLPDNTIKESQERIAAAFENSGYKIQTKKTIVNLAPADLRKEGSQYDLAIAIGILVAQEQIHSSMLEDSLFIGELSLNGTLRPVKGVLPLVDSARNRGLKRVFMPEENVAEGAIVDGIEVVPVATLVELCEILLGHREYRVAESVLPAKDEEGDTEFMEDFADVKGQHFVKRALEIAAAGGHNIIMIGPPGSGKTMLARRMPSILPPMSLEEALETTKIHSVAGKIGAHKGLISQRPFRAPHHLASQVALIGGGQSPQPGEVSLANNGVLFLDEMPEFGRSVLEVLRQPLEDRKIAISRAKYSVEYPANFMLIASMNPCPCGYYTHPTKECTCSAASVHRYMAHISGPLMDRIDMHIEVVPVHLSEISSSERGESSSEIRKRVIKARNIQQERFKGLNIHCNAMMNSAMLRRFAPLDKDSRALLDMAMSRLNLSARAYDRIIKLARTIADIEGKECIEPTHISEAIGYRSLDRENLGR
;
A
#
# COMPACT_ATOMS: atom_id res chain seq x y z
N MET A 1 28.95 30.86 16.28
CA MET A 1 27.49 31.11 16.21
C MET A 1 26.77 29.81 16.24
N PHE A 2 25.59 29.75 16.89
CA PHE A 2 24.73 28.56 17.01
C PHE A 2 23.42 28.79 16.22
N VAL A 3 23.02 27.82 15.38
CA VAL A 3 21.82 27.92 14.51
C VAL A 3 21.06 26.61 14.55
N ARG A 4 19.73 26.68 14.42
CA ARG A 4 18.82 25.53 14.29
C ARG A 4 18.08 25.59 12.96
N ILE A 5 18.08 24.47 12.22
CA ILE A 5 17.35 24.33 10.97
C ILE A 5 16.43 23.13 11.07
N ASN A 6 15.14 23.32 10.75
CA ASN A 6 14.16 22.25 10.80
C ASN A 6 14.29 21.32 9.59
N THR A 7 14.29 20.03 9.86
CA THR A 7 14.21 18.94 8.89
C THR A 7 13.41 17.78 9.51
N GLY A 8 13.41 16.59 8.90
CA GLY A 8 12.65 15.46 9.43
C GLY A 8 13.25 14.11 9.07
N ALA A 9 12.92 13.10 9.85
CA ALA A 9 13.25 11.70 9.62
C ALA A 9 11.98 10.88 9.42
N ILE A 10 12.05 9.85 8.58
CA ILE A 10 10.95 8.90 8.39
C ILE A 10 11.04 7.80 9.43
N SER A 11 9.90 7.49 10.05
CA SER A 11 9.72 6.36 10.97
C SER A 11 8.43 5.63 10.60
N GLY A 12 8.54 4.47 9.95
CA GLY A 12 7.39 3.79 9.38
C GLY A 12 6.79 4.57 8.22
N ILE A 13 5.52 4.93 8.33
CA ILE A 13 4.81 5.79 7.34
C ILE A 13 4.66 7.24 7.83
N GLU A 14 5.16 7.55 9.02
CA GLU A 14 5.09 8.89 9.61
C GLU A 14 6.48 9.55 9.61
N ALA A 15 6.50 10.86 9.83
CA ALA A 15 7.74 11.59 10.01
C ALA A 15 7.90 12.10 11.43
N VAL A 16 9.15 12.07 11.91
CA VAL A 16 9.57 12.57 13.20
C VAL A 16 10.40 13.83 12.99
N GLU A 17 10.21 14.79 13.86
CA GLU A 17 10.99 16.02 13.87
C GLU A 17 12.49 15.74 14.03
N VAL A 18 13.28 16.38 13.19
CA VAL A 18 14.73 16.45 13.33
C VAL A 18 15.17 17.90 13.16
N THR A 19 16.06 18.33 14.04
CA THR A 19 16.67 19.65 13.95
C THR A 19 18.15 19.49 13.67
N ALA A 20 18.64 20.13 12.61
CA ALA A 20 20.07 20.29 12.37
C ALA A 20 20.60 21.48 13.19
N GLU A 21 21.28 21.19 14.28
CA GLU A 21 21.92 22.18 15.16
C GLU A 21 23.36 22.38 14.70
N VAL A 22 23.67 23.57 14.21
CA VAL A 22 24.99 23.89 13.68
C VAL A 22 25.70 24.87 14.59
N ASN A 23 26.91 24.51 15.02
CA ASN A 23 27.78 25.37 15.85
C ASN A 23 29.14 25.54 15.22
N VAL A 24 29.51 26.80 14.98
CA VAL A 24 30.83 27.19 14.46
C VAL A 24 31.67 27.81 15.58
N SER A 25 32.84 27.25 15.85
CA SER A 25 33.76 27.66 16.92
C SER A 25 35.17 27.96 16.42
N GLN A 26 35.89 28.83 17.17
CA GLN A 26 37.32 29.13 16.92
C GLN A 26 38.15 28.05 17.67
N GLY A 27 38.79 27.17 17.02
CA GLY A 27 39.62 26.17 17.72
C GLY A 27 39.66 24.83 17.01
N GLY A 28 40.19 24.86 15.79
CA GLY A 28 40.30 23.66 14.94
C GLY A 28 39.71 23.87 13.56
N ILE A 29 39.95 22.89 12.69
CA ILE A 29 39.44 22.86 11.32
C ILE A 29 38.68 21.57 11.12
N GLY A 30 37.56 21.60 10.46
CA GLY A 30 36.79 20.42 10.05
C GLY A 30 35.29 20.50 10.27
N LEU A 31 34.55 19.71 9.50
CA LEU A 31 33.12 19.51 9.60
C LEU A 31 32.85 18.16 10.29
N TYR A 32 32.10 18.17 11.37
CA TYR A 32 31.76 16.99 12.17
C TYR A 32 30.27 16.83 12.26
N ILE A 33 29.74 15.70 11.83
CA ILE A 33 28.30 15.38 11.94
C ILE A 33 28.11 14.35 13.05
N VAL A 34 27.24 14.66 14.02
CA VAL A 34 26.88 13.84 15.18
C VAL A 34 25.36 13.65 15.27
N GLY A 35 24.86 12.78 16.16
CA GLY A 35 23.44 12.52 16.32
C GLY A 35 22.98 11.23 15.63
N LEU A 36 23.78 10.16 15.70
CA LEU A 36 23.55 8.84 15.11
C LEU A 36 23.32 8.87 13.57
N PRO A 37 24.18 9.56 12.79
CA PRO A 37 24.08 9.55 11.34
C PRO A 37 24.49 8.18 10.77
N ASP A 38 23.82 7.77 9.68
CA ASP A 38 24.26 6.63 8.86
C ASP A 38 25.49 7.00 8.00
N ASN A 39 25.95 6.06 7.17
CA ASN A 39 27.08 6.31 6.27
C ASN A 39 26.74 7.35 5.19
N THR A 40 25.51 7.36 4.70
CA THR A 40 25.04 8.31 3.66
C THR A 40 25.14 9.76 4.17
N ILE A 41 24.74 9.99 5.44
CA ILE A 41 24.85 11.30 6.08
C ILE A 41 26.31 11.67 6.35
N LYS A 42 27.19 10.71 6.64
CA LYS A 42 28.62 10.99 6.79
C LYS A 42 29.26 11.42 5.46
N GLU A 43 28.83 10.82 4.36
CA GLU A 43 29.25 11.19 3.01
C GLU A 43 28.71 12.56 2.57
N SER A 44 27.67 13.10 3.23
CA SER A 44 27.15 14.44 2.92
C SER A 44 28.17 15.55 3.15
N GLN A 45 29.20 15.32 3.99
CA GLN A 45 30.28 16.28 4.18
C GLN A 45 30.97 16.62 2.87
N GLU A 46 31.30 15.59 2.09
CA GLU A 46 31.98 15.75 0.78
C GLU A 46 31.02 16.36 -0.25
N ARG A 47 29.76 15.93 -0.25
CA ARG A 47 28.76 16.51 -1.17
C ARG A 47 28.53 18.00 -0.91
N ILE A 48 28.34 18.37 0.36
CA ILE A 48 28.13 19.77 0.76
C ILE A 48 29.36 20.63 0.45
N ALA A 49 30.58 20.11 0.71
CA ALA A 49 31.80 20.80 0.41
C ALA A 49 31.96 21.12 -1.09
N ALA A 50 31.74 20.13 -1.95
CA ALA A 50 31.77 20.29 -3.39
C ALA A 50 30.63 21.21 -3.90
N ALA A 51 29.41 21.08 -3.36
CA ALA A 51 28.28 21.93 -3.70
C ALA A 51 28.54 23.40 -3.37
N PHE A 52 29.18 23.68 -2.24
CA PHE A 52 29.58 25.07 -1.87
C PHE A 52 30.61 25.64 -2.84
N GLU A 53 31.65 24.89 -3.15
CA GLU A 53 32.70 25.34 -4.09
C GLU A 53 32.10 25.68 -5.46
N ASN A 54 31.25 24.77 -5.99
CA ASN A 54 30.60 24.96 -7.29
C ASN A 54 29.49 26.03 -7.27
N SER A 55 28.96 26.40 -6.09
CA SER A 55 27.95 27.44 -5.91
C SER A 55 28.55 28.80 -5.53
N GLY A 56 29.88 28.93 -5.45
CA GLY A 56 30.57 30.17 -5.09
C GLY A 56 30.61 30.50 -3.60
N TYR A 57 30.18 29.58 -2.74
CA TYR A 57 30.27 29.67 -1.28
C TYR A 57 31.55 29.05 -0.78
N LYS A 58 32.06 29.51 0.37
CA LYS A 58 33.29 28.99 0.97
C LYS A 58 33.03 28.43 2.35
N ILE A 59 33.48 27.21 2.61
CA ILE A 59 33.55 26.69 3.97
C ILE A 59 34.72 27.41 4.65
N GLN A 60 34.42 28.17 5.71
CA GLN A 60 35.45 28.81 6.52
C GLN A 60 36.27 27.73 7.24
N THR A 61 37.59 27.98 7.37
CA THR A 61 38.53 27.09 8.09
C THR A 61 38.33 27.19 9.61
N LYS A 62 37.10 26.84 10.08
CA LYS A 62 36.70 26.79 11.48
C LYS A 62 36.15 25.46 11.84
N LYS A 63 36.20 25.07 13.10
CA LYS A 63 35.53 23.84 13.57
C LYS A 63 34.00 24.00 13.50
N THR A 64 33.35 23.25 12.63
CA THR A 64 31.91 23.23 12.46
C THR A 64 31.38 21.90 12.95
N ILE A 65 30.48 21.93 13.92
CA ILE A 65 29.80 20.74 14.44
C ILE A 65 28.31 20.83 14.05
N VAL A 66 27.81 19.79 13.40
CA VAL A 66 26.40 19.61 13.07
C VAL A 66 25.85 18.48 13.91
N ASN A 67 24.90 18.75 14.78
CA ASN A 67 24.17 17.75 15.57
C ASN A 67 22.77 17.56 15.00
N LEU A 68 22.43 16.35 14.58
CA LEU A 68 21.08 16.00 14.17
C LEU A 68 20.28 15.53 15.40
N ALA A 69 19.53 16.43 16.01
CA ALA A 69 18.72 16.14 17.19
C ALA A 69 17.32 15.59 16.83
N PRO A 70 16.74 14.67 17.62
CA PRO A 70 17.22 14.10 18.86
C PRO A 70 18.23 12.96 18.65
N ALA A 71 19.11 12.71 19.62
CA ALA A 71 20.21 11.74 19.49
C ALA A 71 19.78 10.27 19.62
N ASP A 72 18.60 9.97 20.14
CA ASP A 72 18.05 8.63 20.30
C ASP A 72 17.46 8.05 19.00
N LEU A 73 17.13 8.91 18.05
CA LEU A 73 16.64 8.54 16.73
C LEU A 73 17.81 8.40 15.75
N ARG A 74 17.94 7.23 15.09
CA ARG A 74 18.87 7.03 14.00
C ARG A 74 18.38 7.76 12.76
N LYS A 75 19.26 8.55 12.13
CA LYS A 75 18.98 9.28 10.89
C LYS A 75 19.60 8.53 9.72
N GLU A 76 18.81 8.37 8.66
CA GLU A 76 19.19 7.62 7.47
C GLU A 76 18.77 8.40 6.21
N GLY A 77 19.59 8.29 5.15
CA GLY A 77 19.32 8.93 3.88
C GLY A 77 19.95 10.30 3.71
N SER A 78 19.76 10.87 2.52
CA SER A 78 20.42 12.10 2.06
C SER A 78 19.55 13.37 2.18
N GLN A 79 18.31 13.23 2.66
CA GLN A 79 17.35 14.35 2.76
C GLN A 79 17.78 15.50 3.67
N TYR A 80 18.81 15.29 4.49
CA TYR A 80 19.35 16.28 5.43
C TYR A 80 20.36 17.24 4.81
N ASP A 81 20.90 16.92 3.62
CA ASP A 81 21.99 17.69 2.99
C ASP A 81 21.65 19.17 2.90
N LEU A 82 20.41 19.49 2.46
CA LEU A 82 19.97 20.89 2.31
C LEU A 82 19.90 21.61 3.66
N ALA A 83 19.33 20.99 4.68
CA ALA A 83 19.23 21.57 6.02
C ALA A 83 20.60 21.80 6.65
N ILE A 84 21.53 20.85 6.48
CA ILE A 84 22.92 20.96 6.96
C ILE A 84 23.64 22.10 6.23
N ALA A 85 23.51 22.18 4.89
CA ALA A 85 24.15 23.22 4.09
C ALA A 85 23.67 24.61 4.48
N ILE A 86 22.37 24.83 4.57
CA ILE A 86 21.79 26.12 5.01
C ILE A 86 22.27 26.45 6.44
N GLY A 87 22.25 25.48 7.34
CA GLY A 87 22.72 25.68 8.72
C GLY A 87 24.19 26.12 8.79
N ILE A 88 25.07 25.55 7.94
CA ILE A 88 26.47 25.93 7.86
C ILE A 88 26.61 27.37 7.32
N LEU A 89 25.92 27.72 6.21
CA LEU A 89 25.99 29.05 5.62
C LEU A 89 25.53 30.13 6.59
N VAL A 90 24.41 29.88 7.35
CA VAL A 90 23.94 30.81 8.37
C VAL A 90 24.90 30.91 9.55
N ALA A 91 25.39 29.77 10.07
CA ALA A 91 26.31 29.75 11.21
C ALA A 91 27.69 30.41 10.87
N GLN A 92 28.04 30.46 9.59
CA GLN A 92 29.22 31.15 9.07
C GLN A 92 28.93 32.59 8.62
N GLU A 93 27.72 33.11 8.90
CA GLU A 93 27.31 34.50 8.60
C GLU A 93 27.34 34.86 7.11
N GLN A 94 27.20 33.83 6.20
CA GLN A 94 27.16 34.07 4.75
C GLN A 94 25.72 34.37 4.27
N ILE A 95 24.72 33.88 4.96
CA ILE A 95 23.30 34.18 4.71
C ILE A 95 22.55 34.47 6.02
N HIS A 96 21.51 35.30 5.92
CA HIS A 96 20.60 35.61 7.03
C HIS A 96 19.15 35.58 6.51
N SER A 97 18.23 35.02 7.26
CA SER A 97 16.81 35.02 6.89
C SER A 97 15.89 34.87 8.12
N SER A 98 14.79 35.56 8.12
CA SER A 98 13.71 35.38 9.10
C SER A 98 12.82 34.17 8.79
N MET A 99 12.98 33.55 7.61
CA MET A 99 12.16 32.41 7.21
C MET A 99 12.63 31.07 7.83
N LEU A 100 13.80 31.00 8.44
CA LEU A 100 14.43 29.77 8.91
C LEU A 100 13.62 29.02 9.96
N GLU A 101 13.06 29.76 10.94
CA GLU A 101 12.34 29.19 12.07
C GLU A 101 10.99 28.55 11.64
N ASP A 102 10.32 29.17 10.66
CA ASP A 102 9.00 28.76 10.16
C ASP A 102 9.07 27.84 8.93
N SER A 103 10.26 27.32 8.59
CA SER A 103 10.47 26.54 7.38
C SER A 103 11.07 25.17 7.65
N LEU A 104 10.65 24.16 6.86
CA LEU A 104 11.30 22.86 6.76
C LEU A 104 12.20 22.82 5.53
N PHE A 105 13.38 22.22 5.64
CA PHE A 105 14.34 22.07 4.55
C PHE A 105 14.61 20.59 4.31
N ILE A 106 14.29 20.11 3.12
CA ILE A 106 14.50 18.71 2.70
C ILE A 106 15.07 18.67 1.28
N GLY A 107 16.07 17.83 1.04
CA GLY A 107 16.67 17.66 -0.28
C GLY A 107 18.07 17.07 -0.18
N GLU A 108 18.45 16.28 -1.18
CA GLU A 108 19.80 15.81 -1.39
C GLU A 108 20.55 16.82 -2.25
N LEU A 109 21.80 17.13 -1.91
CA LEU A 109 22.67 17.97 -2.74
C LEU A 109 23.54 17.09 -3.65
N SER A 110 23.57 17.44 -4.93
CA SER A 110 24.59 16.97 -5.86
C SER A 110 25.85 17.79 -5.75
N LEU A 111 26.95 17.29 -6.28
CA LEU A 111 28.27 17.96 -6.21
C LEU A 111 28.29 19.35 -6.89
N ASN A 112 27.40 19.59 -7.86
CA ASN A 112 27.28 20.90 -8.54
C ASN A 112 26.27 21.85 -7.89
N GLY A 113 25.71 21.49 -6.70
CA GLY A 113 24.75 22.32 -5.98
C GLY A 113 23.30 22.22 -6.44
N THR A 114 22.95 21.30 -7.38
CA THR A 114 21.56 21.03 -7.73
C THR A 114 20.91 20.16 -6.66
N LEU A 115 19.59 20.35 -6.43
CA LEU A 115 18.82 19.51 -5.54
C LEU A 115 18.31 18.27 -6.27
N ARG A 116 18.37 17.13 -5.58
CA ARG A 116 17.86 15.84 -6.05
C ARG A 116 16.68 15.39 -5.20
N PRO A 117 15.74 14.65 -5.80
CA PRO A 117 14.55 14.18 -5.11
C PRO A 117 14.88 13.25 -3.94
N VAL A 118 14.06 13.32 -2.90
CA VAL A 118 14.14 12.49 -1.71
C VAL A 118 12.88 11.66 -1.51
N LYS A 119 12.95 10.63 -0.66
CA LYS A 119 11.82 9.76 -0.34
C LYS A 119 11.08 10.26 0.89
N GLY A 120 9.80 9.90 1.01
CA GLY A 120 9.03 10.19 2.21
C GLY A 120 8.63 11.65 2.34
N VAL A 121 8.46 12.37 1.23
CA VAL A 121 8.13 13.80 1.25
C VAL A 121 6.75 14.04 1.83
N LEU A 122 5.73 13.26 1.45
CA LEU A 122 4.37 13.44 1.96
C LEU A 122 4.31 13.38 3.49
N PRO A 123 4.82 12.35 4.20
CA PRO A 123 4.84 12.36 5.67
C PRO A 123 5.68 13.48 6.27
N LEU A 124 6.78 13.91 5.62
CA LEU A 124 7.59 15.03 6.09
C LEU A 124 6.82 16.36 6.06
N VAL A 125 6.12 16.64 4.96
CA VAL A 125 5.30 17.85 4.79
C VAL A 125 4.10 17.83 5.72
N ASP A 126 3.41 16.69 5.87
CA ASP A 126 2.29 16.53 6.80
C ASP A 126 2.72 16.77 8.26
N SER A 127 3.88 16.24 8.67
CA SER A 127 4.47 16.50 9.96
C SER A 127 4.82 18.00 10.16
N ALA A 128 5.39 18.65 9.15
CA ALA A 128 5.72 20.08 9.19
C ALA A 128 4.47 20.94 9.39
N ARG A 129 3.40 20.66 8.65
CA ARG A 129 2.10 21.33 8.83
C ARG A 129 1.55 21.16 10.24
N ASN A 130 1.56 19.92 10.76
CA ASN A 130 1.05 19.61 12.10
C ASN A 130 1.85 20.31 13.23
N ARG A 131 3.12 20.65 12.97
CA ARG A 131 3.99 21.45 13.85
C ARG A 131 3.76 22.96 13.73
N GLY A 132 2.93 23.39 12.78
CA GLY A 132 2.65 24.81 12.52
C GLY A 132 3.72 25.55 11.73
N LEU A 133 4.61 24.84 11.02
CA LEU A 133 5.53 25.45 10.08
C LEU A 133 4.75 26.03 8.90
N LYS A 134 5.24 27.16 8.35
CA LYS A 134 4.53 27.89 7.29
C LYS A 134 4.89 27.37 5.90
N ARG A 135 6.14 26.89 5.71
CA ARG A 135 6.63 26.49 4.40
C ARG A 135 7.62 25.33 4.44
N VAL A 136 7.75 24.68 3.27
CA VAL A 136 8.73 23.62 3.03
C VAL A 136 9.50 23.93 1.75
N PHE A 137 10.81 23.99 1.84
CA PHE A 137 11.72 24.05 0.69
C PHE A 137 12.14 22.64 0.29
N MET A 138 11.91 22.28 -0.98
CA MET A 138 12.15 20.93 -1.47
C MET A 138 12.57 20.90 -2.95
N PRO A 139 13.15 19.78 -3.45
CA PRO A 139 13.44 19.61 -4.86
C PRO A 139 12.19 19.71 -5.74
N GLU A 140 12.30 20.28 -6.94
CA GLU A 140 11.19 20.44 -7.89
C GLU A 140 10.47 19.12 -8.21
N GLU A 141 11.21 18.02 -8.31
CA GLU A 141 10.65 16.68 -8.61
C GLU A 141 9.72 16.14 -7.50
N ASN A 142 9.85 16.64 -6.28
CA ASN A 142 9.05 16.25 -5.13
C ASN A 142 7.79 17.12 -4.92
N VAL A 143 7.67 18.22 -5.65
CA VAL A 143 6.61 19.22 -5.43
C VAL A 143 5.21 18.64 -5.58
N ALA A 144 4.98 17.82 -6.60
CA ALA A 144 3.67 17.20 -6.83
C ALA A 144 3.21 16.33 -5.64
N GLU A 145 4.17 15.69 -4.96
CA GLU A 145 3.92 14.91 -3.73
C GLU A 145 3.70 15.83 -2.52
N GLY A 146 4.53 16.86 -2.35
CA GLY A 146 4.42 17.81 -1.24
C GLY A 146 3.14 18.64 -1.26
N ALA A 147 2.72 19.06 -2.46
CA ALA A 147 1.55 19.90 -2.69
C ALA A 147 0.19 19.18 -2.47
N ILE A 148 0.21 17.89 -2.12
CA ILE A 148 -0.99 17.17 -1.63
C ILE A 148 -1.44 17.70 -0.27
N VAL A 149 -0.52 18.23 0.55
CA VAL A 149 -0.81 18.68 1.92
C VAL A 149 -1.27 20.13 1.89
N ASP A 150 -2.54 20.36 2.19
CA ASP A 150 -3.07 21.71 2.33
C ASP A 150 -2.60 22.40 3.63
N GLY A 151 -2.54 23.75 3.60
CA GLY A 151 -2.25 24.56 4.77
C GLY A 151 -0.78 24.77 5.08
N ILE A 152 0.10 24.43 4.14
CA ILE A 152 1.53 24.72 4.18
C ILE A 152 2.03 25.13 2.79
N GLU A 153 2.89 26.15 2.70
CA GLU A 153 3.49 26.59 1.45
C GLU A 153 4.56 25.60 1.00
N VAL A 154 4.39 24.99 -0.17
CA VAL A 154 5.40 24.12 -0.80
C VAL A 154 6.18 24.94 -1.82
N VAL A 155 7.50 25.11 -1.56
CA VAL A 155 8.38 25.96 -2.35
C VAL A 155 9.38 25.08 -3.11
N PRO A 156 9.24 24.97 -4.44
CA PRO A 156 10.21 24.28 -5.28
C PRO A 156 11.54 25.00 -5.33
N VAL A 157 12.64 24.24 -5.29
CA VAL A 157 14.00 24.75 -5.39
C VAL A 157 14.84 23.81 -6.27
N ALA A 158 15.48 24.35 -7.30
CA ALA A 158 16.34 23.57 -8.18
C ALA A 158 17.80 23.52 -7.72
N THR A 159 18.30 24.60 -7.09
CA THR A 159 19.72 24.71 -6.70
C THR A 159 19.90 25.35 -5.32
N LEU A 160 21.04 25.09 -4.70
CA LEU A 160 21.44 25.74 -3.45
C LEU A 160 21.52 27.26 -3.61
N VAL A 161 22.05 27.76 -4.75
CA VAL A 161 22.14 29.19 -5.04
C VAL A 161 20.78 29.84 -5.04
N GLU A 162 19.83 29.24 -5.76
CA GLU A 162 18.44 29.71 -5.83
C GLU A 162 17.82 29.85 -4.43
N LEU A 163 17.98 28.82 -3.57
CA LEU A 163 17.47 28.86 -2.21
C LEU A 163 18.12 30.00 -1.40
N CYS A 164 19.44 30.17 -1.53
CA CYS A 164 20.12 31.24 -0.83
C CYS A 164 19.65 32.63 -1.29
N GLU A 165 19.42 32.84 -2.59
CA GLU A 165 18.86 34.09 -3.13
C GLU A 165 17.45 34.36 -2.58
N ILE A 166 16.60 33.33 -2.48
CA ILE A 166 15.26 33.42 -1.88
C ILE A 166 15.38 33.83 -0.39
N LEU A 167 16.25 33.15 0.36
CA LEU A 167 16.43 33.40 1.79
C LEU A 167 16.99 34.81 2.08
N LEU A 168 17.83 35.34 1.18
CA LEU A 168 18.34 36.72 1.24
C LEU A 168 17.35 37.78 0.75
N GLY A 169 16.20 37.37 0.20
CA GLY A 169 15.21 38.27 -0.39
C GLY A 169 15.61 38.87 -1.73
N HIS A 170 16.62 38.32 -2.40
CA HIS A 170 17.11 38.75 -3.72
C HIS A 170 16.28 38.16 -4.85
N ARG A 171 15.50 37.10 -4.56
CA ARG A 171 14.62 36.39 -5.51
C ARG A 171 13.28 36.10 -4.86
N GLU A 172 12.22 36.35 -5.60
CA GLU A 172 10.87 35.90 -5.23
C GLU A 172 10.76 34.39 -5.39
N TYR A 173 10.00 33.73 -4.50
CA TYR A 173 9.74 32.30 -4.61
C TYR A 173 8.30 32.04 -5.07
N ARG A 174 8.14 30.92 -5.76
CA ARG A 174 6.84 30.43 -6.21
C ARG A 174 6.32 29.40 -5.21
N VAL A 175 5.07 29.53 -4.80
CA VAL A 175 4.37 28.48 -4.05
C VAL A 175 3.68 27.55 -5.02
N ALA A 176 3.83 26.25 -4.84
CA ALA A 176 3.13 25.26 -5.64
C ALA A 176 1.63 25.29 -5.33
N GLU A 177 0.83 25.15 -6.38
CA GLU A 177 -0.62 24.99 -6.24
C GLU A 177 -0.94 23.61 -5.66
N SER A 178 -1.99 23.54 -4.81
CA SER A 178 -2.47 22.25 -4.26
C SER A 178 -2.93 21.31 -5.38
N VAL A 179 -2.49 20.07 -5.33
CA VAL A 179 -2.77 19.03 -6.34
C VAL A 179 -3.89 18.09 -5.90
N LEU A 180 -4.65 18.46 -4.87
CA LEU A 180 -5.82 17.64 -4.48
C LEU A 180 -6.84 17.66 -5.63
N PRO A 181 -7.29 16.48 -6.11
CA PRO A 181 -8.34 16.41 -7.11
C PRO A 181 -9.59 17.09 -6.56
N ALA A 182 -10.24 17.94 -7.40
CA ALA A 182 -11.54 18.49 -7.05
C ALA A 182 -12.49 17.33 -6.71
N LYS A 183 -13.34 17.52 -5.70
CA LYS A 183 -14.24 16.46 -5.17
C LYS A 183 -15.18 15.84 -6.21
N ASP A 184 -15.31 16.45 -7.37
CA ASP A 184 -16.24 16.06 -8.45
C ASP A 184 -15.55 15.43 -9.67
N GLU A 185 -14.23 15.34 -9.70
CA GLU A 185 -13.55 14.56 -10.72
C GLU A 185 -13.48 13.09 -10.26
N GLU A 186 -14.62 12.39 -10.35
CA GLU A 186 -14.65 10.95 -10.62
C GLU A 186 -14.05 10.78 -12.04
N GLY A 187 -12.73 10.98 -12.14
CA GLY A 187 -12.02 10.76 -13.38
C GLY A 187 -12.32 9.33 -13.82
N ASP A 188 -12.92 9.18 -14.98
CA ASP A 188 -12.96 7.94 -15.72
C ASP A 188 -11.50 7.47 -15.87
N THR A 189 -11.04 6.70 -14.87
CA THR A 189 -9.76 6.03 -14.95
C THR A 189 -9.91 4.98 -16.03
N GLU A 190 -9.37 5.30 -17.20
CA GLU A 190 -9.32 4.38 -18.34
C GLU A 190 -8.46 3.17 -17.92
N PHE A 191 -9.14 2.10 -17.50
CA PHE A 191 -8.45 0.83 -17.25
C PHE A 191 -8.17 0.20 -18.59
N MET A 192 -6.92 -0.16 -18.84
CA MET A 192 -6.51 -0.82 -20.07
C MET A 192 -7.16 -2.21 -20.25
N GLU A 193 -7.68 -2.83 -19.18
CA GLU A 193 -8.27 -4.16 -19.16
C GLU A 193 -9.72 -4.10 -18.65
N ASP A 194 -10.68 -4.63 -19.43
CA ASP A 194 -12.11 -4.64 -19.13
C ASP A 194 -12.65 -6.06 -18.99
N PHE A 195 -13.63 -6.27 -18.08
CA PHE A 195 -14.34 -7.56 -17.96
C PHE A 195 -15.19 -7.91 -19.17
N ALA A 196 -15.54 -6.95 -20.03
CA ALA A 196 -16.22 -7.20 -21.30
C ALA A 196 -15.42 -8.10 -22.24
N ASP A 197 -14.07 -8.09 -22.14
CA ASP A 197 -13.19 -8.94 -22.95
C ASP A 197 -13.15 -10.39 -22.48
N VAL A 198 -13.65 -10.66 -21.26
CA VAL A 198 -13.71 -12.01 -20.69
C VAL A 198 -14.94 -12.72 -21.20
N LYS A 199 -14.75 -13.76 -22.00
CA LYS A 199 -15.84 -14.60 -22.53
C LYS A 199 -16.28 -15.63 -21.49
N GLY A 200 -17.58 -15.90 -21.41
CA GLY A 200 -18.13 -16.84 -20.44
C GLY A 200 -17.80 -16.52 -18.98
N GLN A 201 -17.45 -17.52 -18.19
CA GLN A 201 -16.98 -17.40 -16.79
C GLN A 201 -17.96 -16.65 -15.86
N HIS A 202 -19.27 -16.76 -16.08
CA HIS A 202 -20.30 -16.01 -15.33
C HIS A 202 -20.21 -16.22 -13.82
N PHE A 203 -20.00 -17.48 -13.38
CA PHE A 203 -19.85 -17.81 -11.97
C PHE A 203 -18.62 -17.13 -11.35
N VAL A 204 -17.48 -17.12 -12.07
CA VAL A 204 -16.24 -16.49 -11.60
C VAL A 204 -16.39 -14.97 -11.55
N LYS A 205 -16.99 -14.35 -12.57
CA LYS A 205 -17.29 -12.91 -12.60
C LYS A 205 -18.17 -12.52 -11.41
N ARG A 206 -19.24 -13.29 -11.12
CA ARG A 206 -20.10 -13.05 -9.97
C ARG A 206 -19.33 -13.18 -8.65
N ALA A 207 -18.47 -14.18 -8.51
CA ALA A 207 -17.60 -14.31 -7.34
C ALA A 207 -16.66 -13.13 -7.15
N LEU A 208 -16.04 -12.63 -8.24
CA LEU A 208 -15.16 -11.47 -8.20
C LEU A 208 -15.91 -10.17 -7.89
N GLU A 209 -17.15 -10.00 -8.39
CA GLU A 209 -18.05 -8.90 -8.01
C GLU A 209 -18.34 -8.88 -6.52
N ILE A 210 -18.71 -10.03 -5.93
CA ILE A 210 -18.96 -10.17 -4.49
C ILE A 210 -17.69 -9.88 -3.70
N ALA A 211 -16.55 -10.42 -4.15
CA ALA A 211 -15.27 -10.18 -3.51
C ALA A 211 -14.89 -8.68 -3.52
N ALA A 212 -15.10 -7.98 -4.64
CA ALA A 212 -14.88 -6.54 -4.75
C ALA A 212 -15.81 -5.72 -3.86
N ALA A 213 -17.10 -6.09 -3.82
CA ALA A 213 -18.10 -5.39 -3.03
C ALA A 213 -17.87 -5.51 -1.52
N GLY A 214 -17.48 -6.71 -1.05
CA GLY A 214 -17.28 -6.99 0.37
C GLY A 214 -15.84 -6.89 0.87
N GLY A 215 -14.85 -6.73 -0.02
CA GLY A 215 -13.44 -6.79 0.33
C GLY A 215 -12.97 -8.20 0.73
N HIS A 216 -13.57 -9.25 0.14
CA HIS A 216 -13.31 -10.63 0.48
C HIS A 216 -12.08 -11.21 -0.20
N ASN A 217 -11.30 -11.98 0.53
CA ASN A 217 -10.17 -12.73 -0.02
C ASN A 217 -10.67 -13.93 -0.83
N ILE A 218 -10.04 -14.19 -1.99
CA ILE A 218 -10.49 -15.21 -2.92
C ILE A 218 -9.32 -16.05 -3.46
N ILE A 219 -9.52 -17.36 -3.58
CA ILE A 219 -8.61 -18.26 -4.28
C ILE A 219 -9.31 -18.90 -5.47
N MET A 220 -8.67 -18.83 -6.62
CA MET A 220 -9.10 -19.40 -7.89
C MET A 220 -8.34 -20.69 -8.19
N ILE A 221 -9.04 -21.81 -8.30
CA ILE A 221 -8.46 -23.12 -8.54
C ILE A 221 -8.89 -23.59 -9.93
N GLY A 222 -7.96 -23.94 -10.79
CA GLY A 222 -8.31 -24.39 -12.14
C GLY A 222 -7.08 -24.75 -12.98
N PRO A 223 -7.27 -25.41 -14.12
CA PRO A 223 -6.19 -25.86 -14.97
C PRO A 223 -5.40 -24.68 -15.59
N PRO A 224 -4.19 -24.94 -16.10
CA PRO A 224 -3.45 -23.94 -16.87
C PRO A 224 -4.27 -23.43 -18.06
N GLY A 225 -4.20 -22.14 -18.35
CA GLY A 225 -4.93 -21.52 -19.44
C GLY A 225 -6.43 -21.27 -19.19
N SER A 226 -6.97 -21.50 -17.98
CA SER A 226 -8.37 -21.20 -17.64
C SER A 226 -8.67 -19.70 -17.43
N GLY A 227 -7.67 -18.82 -17.54
CA GLY A 227 -7.87 -17.36 -17.46
C GLY A 227 -7.74 -16.74 -16.07
N LYS A 228 -7.26 -17.47 -15.04
CA LYS A 228 -7.16 -16.99 -13.65
C LYS A 228 -6.39 -15.66 -13.53
N THR A 229 -5.21 -15.58 -14.10
CA THR A 229 -4.36 -14.36 -14.09
C THR A 229 -5.03 -13.21 -14.82
N MET A 230 -5.68 -13.48 -15.96
CA MET A 230 -6.43 -12.50 -16.75
C MET A 230 -7.59 -11.90 -15.95
N LEU A 231 -8.34 -12.73 -15.22
CA LEU A 231 -9.44 -12.30 -14.34
C LEU A 231 -8.92 -11.47 -13.16
N ALA A 232 -7.84 -11.90 -12.51
CA ALA A 232 -7.24 -11.19 -11.38
C ALA A 232 -6.77 -9.79 -11.76
N ARG A 233 -6.14 -9.62 -12.92
CA ARG A 233 -5.64 -8.32 -13.40
C ARG A 233 -6.75 -7.30 -13.66
N ARG A 234 -7.98 -7.76 -13.94
CA ARG A 234 -9.15 -6.90 -14.14
C ARG A 234 -9.81 -6.43 -12.84
N MET A 235 -9.42 -6.97 -11.70
CA MET A 235 -10.03 -6.57 -10.41
C MET A 235 -9.97 -5.07 -10.12
N PRO A 236 -8.88 -4.34 -10.38
CA PRO A 236 -8.86 -2.88 -10.16
C PRO A 236 -9.97 -2.13 -10.88
N SER A 237 -10.40 -2.62 -12.06
CA SER A 237 -11.45 -1.95 -12.87
C SER A 237 -12.85 -2.01 -12.24
N ILE A 238 -13.10 -2.95 -11.33
CA ILE A 238 -14.40 -3.09 -10.65
C ILE A 238 -14.39 -2.70 -9.18
N LEU A 239 -13.21 -2.41 -8.61
CA LEU A 239 -13.11 -1.93 -7.22
C LEU A 239 -13.69 -0.52 -7.08
N PRO A 240 -14.29 -0.20 -5.92
CA PRO A 240 -14.77 1.15 -5.64
C PRO A 240 -13.59 2.14 -5.57
N PRO A 241 -13.81 3.44 -5.86
CA PRO A 241 -12.78 4.46 -5.72
C PRO A 241 -12.23 4.49 -4.29
N MET A 242 -11.01 4.99 -4.11
CA MET A 242 -10.46 5.22 -2.78
C MET A 242 -11.06 6.48 -2.17
N SER A 243 -11.30 6.47 -0.86
CA SER A 243 -11.53 7.71 -0.12
C SER A 243 -10.23 8.53 -0.06
N LEU A 244 -10.35 9.82 0.26
CA LEU A 244 -9.16 10.66 0.42
C LEU A 244 -8.21 10.11 1.50
N GLU A 245 -8.74 9.60 2.61
CA GLU A 245 -7.95 8.94 3.67
C GLU A 245 -7.20 7.71 3.15
N GLU A 246 -7.90 6.82 2.42
CA GLU A 246 -7.29 5.64 1.80
C GLU A 246 -6.19 6.05 0.81
N ALA A 247 -6.43 7.08 -0.01
CA ALA A 247 -5.48 7.58 -0.99
C ALA A 247 -4.23 8.19 -0.33
N LEU A 248 -4.41 8.99 0.72
CA LEU A 248 -3.31 9.58 1.49
C LEU A 248 -2.47 8.51 2.18
N GLU A 249 -3.10 7.54 2.87
CA GLU A 249 -2.40 6.43 3.52
C GLU A 249 -1.59 5.61 2.51
N THR A 250 -2.22 5.25 1.38
CA THR A 250 -1.56 4.53 0.28
C THR A 250 -0.37 5.32 -0.27
N THR A 251 -0.57 6.62 -0.49
CA THR A 251 0.50 7.50 -0.98
C THR A 251 1.65 7.61 0.02
N LYS A 252 1.39 7.74 1.33
CA LYS A 252 2.44 7.73 2.37
C LYS A 252 3.29 6.46 2.31
N ILE A 253 2.68 5.28 2.17
CA ILE A 253 3.40 4.00 2.07
C ILE A 253 4.31 3.99 0.83
N HIS A 254 3.78 4.40 -0.32
CA HIS A 254 4.54 4.43 -1.58
C HIS A 254 5.63 5.51 -1.57
N SER A 255 5.39 6.64 -0.91
CA SER A 255 6.36 7.72 -0.68
C SER A 255 7.59 7.21 0.07
N VAL A 256 7.37 6.59 1.23
CA VAL A 256 8.45 6.01 2.06
C VAL A 256 9.22 4.92 1.31
N ALA A 257 8.52 4.09 0.52
CA ALA A 257 9.15 3.08 -0.33
C ALA A 257 9.93 3.67 -1.52
N GLY A 258 9.79 4.96 -1.81
CA GLY A 258 10.36 5.58 -3.02
C GLY A 258 9.74 5.04 -4.31
N LYS A 259 8.45 4.71 -4.27
CA LYS A 259 7.67 4.14 -5.39
C LYS A 259 6.74 5.16 -6.05
N ILE A 260 6.72 6.40 -5.60
CA ILE A 260 6.04 7.49 -6.30
C ILE A 260 6.96 7.93 -7.44
N GLY A 261 6.43 7.93 -8.68
CA GLY A 261 7.18 8.42 -9.84
C GLY A 261 7.38 9.93 -9.76
N ALA A 262 8.46 10.44 -10.37
CA ALA A 262 8.71 11.87 -10.50
C ALA A 262 7.47 12.57 -11.08
N HIS A 263 7.12 13.75 -10.54
CA HIS A 263 5.96 14.56 -10.93
C HIS A 263 4.58 13.88 -10.73
N LYS A 264 4.51 12.76 -10.00
CA LYS A 264 3.25 12.16 -9.59
C LYS A 264 2.90 12.60 -8.17
N GLY A 265 1.63 13.00 -8.00
CA GLY A 265 1.07 13.38 -6.70
C GLY A 265 0.34 12.23 -6.02
N LEU A 266 -0.93 12.46 -5.67
CA LEU A 266 -1.77 11.51 -4.97
C LEU A 266 -2.03 10.24 -5.80
N ILE A 267 -1.87 9.07 -5.18
CA ILE A 267 -2.28 7.79 -5.75
C ILE A 267 -3.79 7.65 -5.60
N SER A 268 -4.52 7.82 -6.70
CA SER A 268 -5.98 7.74 -6.75
C SER A 268 -6.51 6.35 -7.13
N GLN A 269 -5.69 5.52 -7.79
CA GLN A 269 -6.05 4.15 -8.17
C GLN A 269 -5.62 3.15 -7.11
N ARG A 270 -6.49 2.15 -6.84
CA ARG A 270 -6.16 1.06 -5.92
C ARG A 270 -4.97 0.26 -6.45
N PRO A 271 -3.90 0.08 -5.65
CA PRO A 271 -2.72 -0.66 -6.10
C PRO A 271 -3.05 -2.11 -6.45
N PHE A 272 -2.41 -2.60 -7.51
CA PHE A 272 -2.39 -4.03 -7.85
C PHE A 272 -0.95 -4.53 -7.77
N ARG A 273 -0.66 -5.40 -6.81
CA ARG A 273 0.68 -5.94 -6.58
C ARG A 273 0.69 -7.43 -6.85
N ALA A 274 1.58 -7.86 -7.72
CA ALA A 274 1.73 -9.26 -8.14
C ALA A 274 3.20 -9.69 -8.00
N PRO A 275 3.66 -10.00 -6.78
CA PRO A 275 5.02 -10.47 -6.56
C PRO A 275 5.23 -11.85 -7.22
N HIS A 276 6.42 -12.05 -7.77
CA HIS A 276 6.80 -13.35 -8.32
C HIS A 276 6.91 -14.40 -7.20
N HIS A 277 6.61 -15.68 -7.47
CA HIS A 277 6.65 -16.75 -6.45
C HIS A 277 8.06 -16.98 -5.85
N LEU A 278 9.13 -16.53 -6.50
CA LEU A 278 10.49 -16.51 -5.96
C LEU A 278 10.78 -15.34 -4.99
N ALA A 279 9.80 -14.47 -4.71
CA ALA A 279 9.99 -13.37 -3.79
C ALA A 279 10.37 -13.87 -2.40
N SER A 280 11.35 -13.21 -1.77
CA SER A 280 11.75 -13.53 -0.40
C SER A 280 10.70 -13.04 0.61
N GLN A 281 10.74 -13.59 1.84
CA GLN A 281 9.91 -13.11 2.94
C GLN A 281 10.07 -11.61 3.18
N VAL A 282 11.30 -11.08 3.11
CA VAL A 282 11.57 -9.65 3.29
C VAL A 282 10.98 -8.81 2.15
N ALA A 283 11.01 -9.30 0.91
CA ALA A 283 10.37 -8.62 -0.20
C ALA A 283 8.84 -8.56 -0.02
N LEU A 284 8.23 -9.60 0.55
CA LEU A 284 6.79 -9.67 0.72
C LEU A 284 6.30 -8.79 1.87
N ILE A 285 6.87 -8.94 3.06
CA ILE A 285 6.41 -8.23 4.28
C ILE A 285 7.18 -6.95 4.58
N GLY A 286 8.33 -6.77 3.99
CA GLY A 286 9.24 -5.68 4.31
C GLY A 286 10.33 -6.09 5.31
N GLY A 287 11.21 -5.17 5.61
CA GLY A 287 12.35 -5.38 6.50
C GLY A 287 13.63 -4.73 5.99
N GLY A 288 14.77 -5.29 6.37
CA GLY A 288 16.08 -4.73 6.08
C GLY A 288 16.75 -4.16 7.33
N GLN A 289 17.92 -3.56 7.18
CA GLN A 289 18.58 -2.84 8.27
C GLN A 289 17.79 -1.58 8.65
N SER A 290 17.26 -0.92 7.63
CA SER A 290 16.28 0.15 7.70
C SER A 290 14.95 -0.46 7.29
N PRO A 291 13.97 -0.61 8.19
CA PRO A 291 12.70 -1.24 7.85
C PRO A 291 12.01 -0.51 6.69
N GLN A 292 11.82 -1.21 5.56
CA GLN A 292 11.09 -0.70 4.41
C GLN A 292 9.79 -1.51 4.23
N PRO A 293 8.70 -0.89 3.74
CA PRO A 293 7.46 -1.62 3.46
C PRO A 293 7.67 -2.62 2.32
N GLY A 294 7.09 -3.83 2.48
CA GLY A 294 7.09 -4.87 1.45
C GLY A 294 5.87 -4.81 0.53
N GLU A 295 5.76 -5.79 -0.38
CA GLU A 295 4.67 -5.87 -1.36
C GLU A 295 3.28 -5.90 -0.71
N VAL A 296 3.15 -6.49 0.48
CA VAL A 296 1.90 -6.54 1.25
C VAL A 296 1.45 -5.13 1.66
N SER A 297 2.38 -4.30 2.16
CA SER A 297 2.07 -2.90 2.51
C SER A 297 1.89 -2.03 1.28
N LEU A 298 2.63 -2.30 0.20
CA LEU A 298 2.44 -1.62 -1.09
C LEU A 298 1.10 -1.96 -1.76
N ALA A 299 0.46 -3.07 -1.37
CA ALA A 299 -0.88 -3.44 -1.80
C ALA A 299 -1.98 -2.83 -0.91
N ASN A 300 -1.64 -2.02 0.09
CA ASN A 300 -2.60 -1.41 1.01
C ASN A 300 -3.72 -0.70 0.26
N ASN A 301 -4.97 -0.90 0.71
CA ASN A 301 -6.20 -0.41 0.07
C ASN A 301 -6.41 -0.88 -1.39
N GLY A 302 -5.69 -1.91 -1.82
CA GLY A 302 -5.72 -2.49 -3.15
C GLY A 302 -5.75 -4.01 -3.16
N VAL A 303 -5.08 -4.61 -4.14
CA VAL A 303 -5.04 -6.06 -4.40
C VAL A 303 -3.62 -6.59 -4.29
N LEU A 304 -3.45 -7.65 -3.50
CA LEU A 304 -2.28 -8.51 -3.55
C LEU A 304 -2.65 -9.79 -4.34
N PHE A 305 -2.06 -9.95 -5.50
CA PHE A 305 -2.27 -11.14 -6.34
C PHE A 305 -1.10 -12.11 -6.21
N LEU A 306 -1.38 -13.34 -5.77
CA LEU A 306 -0.42 -14.43 -5.69
C LEU A 306 -0.75 -15.46 -6.77
N ASP A 307 -0.08 -15.36 -7.90
CA ASP A 307 -0.20 -16.36 -8.96
C ASP A 307 0.60 -17.62 -8.60
N GLU A 308 0.05 -18.80 -8.93
CA GLU A 308 0.67 -20.08 -8.59
C GLU A 308 1.04 -20.18 -7.09
N MET A 309 0.09 -19.84 -6.21
CA MET A 309 0.33 -19.75 -4.77
C MET A 309 1.09 -20.93 -4.15
N PRO A 310 0.88 -22.22 -4.52
CA PRO A 310 1.66 -23.33 -3.98
C PRO A 310 3.16 -23.32 -4.33
N GLU A 311 3.58 -22.53 -5.34
CA GLU A 311 4.99 -22.41 -5.74
C GLU A 311 5.78 -21.44 -4.85
N PHE A 312 5.10 -20.61 -4.06
CA PHE A 312 5.76 -19.77 -3.05
C PHE A 312 6.32 -20.64 -1.92
N GLY A 313 7.48 -20.27 -1.38
CA GLY A 313 8.04 -20.94 -0.22
C GLY A 313 7.05 -20.96 0.96
N ARG A 314 6.91 -22.09 1.64
CA ARG A 314 5.95 -22.25 2.74
C ARG A 314 6.10 -21.19 3.83
N SER A 315 7.33 -20.83 4.20
CA SER A 315 7.62 -19.77 5.16
C SER A 315 7.17 -18.39 4.69
N VAL A 316 7.19 -18.16 3.36
CA VAL A 316 6.73 -16.91 2.73
C VAL A 316 5.20 -16.81 2.79
N LEU A 317 4.48 -17.92 2.62
CA LEU A 317 3.03 -17.94 2.74
C LEU A 317 2.55 -17.76 4.20
N GLU A 318 3.25 -18.37 5.15
CA GLU A 318 2.85 -18.33 6.57
C GLU A 318 2.88 -16.91 7.15
N VAL A 319 3.75 -16.02 6.65
CA VAL A 319 3.81 -14.63 7.14
C VAL A 319 2.60 -13.79 6.74
N LEU A 320 1.81 -14.22 5.75
CA LEU A 320 0.56 -13.56 5.35
C LEU A 320 -0.57 -13.73 6.36
N ARG A 321 -0.44 -14.69 7.29
CA ARG A 321 -1.51 -15.00 8.25
C ARG A 321 -1.85 -13.82 9.15
N GLN A 322 -0.83 -13.09 9.60
CA GLN A 322 -1.02 -11.93 10.45
C GLN A 322 -1.69 -10.77 9.71
N PRO A 323 -1.16 -10.27 8.58
CA PRO A 323 -1.79 -9.13 7.88
C PRO A 323 -3.20 -9.43 7.35
N LEU A 324 -3.54 -10.68 7.06
CA LEU A 324 -4.90 -11.06 6.67
C LEU A 324 -5.92 -10.96 7.82
N GLU A 325 -5.47 -11.02 9.08
CA GLU A 325 -6.31 -10.83 10.26
C GLU A 325 -6.24 -9.39 10.78
N ASP A 326 -5.03 -8.90 11.03
CA ASP A 326 -4.77 -7.65 11.75
C ASP A 326 -4.77 -6.42 10.85
N ARG A 327 -4.75 -6.60 9.51
CA ARG A 327 -4.65 -5.53 8.50
C ARG A 327 -3.42 -4.63 8.69
N LYS A 328 -2.39 -5.13 9.35
CA LYS A 328 -1.12 -4.45 9.59
C LYS A 328 0.03 -5.47 9.72
N ILE A 329 1.23 -4.99 9.50
CA ILE A 329 2.46 -5.75 9.68
C ILE A 329 3.34 -5.04 10.68
N ALA A 330 3.77 -5.75 11.72
CA ALA A 330 4.79 -5.28 12.65
C ALA A 330 6.16 -5.85 12.26
N ILE A 331 7.10 -4.98 11.94
CA ILE A 331 8.50 -5.33 11.69
C ILE A 331 9.30 -4.98 12.94
N SER A 332 9.60 -6.01 13.76
CA SER A 332 10.37 -5.84 14.97
C SER A 332 11.82 -6.25 14.74
N ARG A 333 12.76 -5.39 15.12
CA ARG A 333 14.21 -5.63 15.19
C ARG A 333 14.72 -5.19 16.55
N ALA A 334 15.93 -5.62 16.93
CA ALA A 334 16.50 -5.35 18.25
C ALA A 334 16.47 -3.88 18.71
N LYS A 335 16.42 -2.95 17.74
CA LYS A 335 16.42 -1.50 18.01
C LYS A 335 15.19 -0.74 17.50
N TYR A 336 14.28 -1.40 16.75
CA TYR A 336 13.13 -0.77 16.08
C TYR A 336 11.93 -1.69 16.10
N SER A 337 10.76 -1.12 16.32
CA SER A 337 9.47 -1.75 16.03
C SER A 337 8.66 -0.75 15.20
N VAL A 338 8.35 -1.12 13.97
CA VAL A 338 7.61 -0.28 13.03
C VAL A 338 6.40 -1.06 12.55
N GLU A 339 5.24 -0.44 12.56
CA GLU A 339 4.02 -0.98 11.97
C GLU A 339 3.76 -0.34 10.61
N TYR A 340 3.40 -1.17 9.63
CA TYR A 340 2.92 -0.73 8.33
C TYR A 340 1.48 -1.18 8.12
N PRO A 341 0.59 -0.35 7.59
CA PRO A 341 -0.73 -0.75 7.13
C PRO A 341 -0.63 -1.86 6.08
N ALA A 342 -1.59 -2.78 6.11
CA ALA A 342 -1.66 -3.93 5.21
C ALA A 342 -3.12 -4.34 4.96
N ASN A 343 -3.98 -3.35 4.71
CA ASN A 343 -5.38 -3.55 4.39
C ASN A 343 -5.54 -3.84 2.89
N PHE A 344 -5.17 -5.04 2.46
CA PHE A 344 -5.28 -5.49 1.08
C PHE A 344 -6.34 -6.57 0.93
N MET A 345 -6.81 -6.74 -0.29
CA MET A 345 -7.61 -7.87 -0.73
C MET A 345 -6.68 -8.92 -1.35
N LEU A 346 -6.67 -10.12 -0.80
CA LEU A 346 -5.89 -11.22 -1.36
C LEU A 346 -6.67 -11.88 -2.49
N ILE A 347 -6.05 -11.94 -3.66
CA ILE A 347 -6.47 -12.81 -4.75
C ILE A 347 -5.35 -13.82 -4.97
N ALA A 348 -5.67 -15.10 -4.88
CA ALA A 348 -4.72 -16.17 -5.13
C ALA A 348 -5.16 -17.01 -6.32
N SER A 349 -4.21 -17.55 -7.05
CA SER A 349 -4.47 -18.57 -8.06
C SER A 349 -3.66 -19.83 -7.78
N MET A 350 -4.22 -20.99 -8.12
CA MET A 350 -3.47 -22.24 -8.11
C MET A 350 -4.00 -23.24 -9.15
N ASN A 351 -3.18 -24.19 -9.48
CA ASN A 351 -3.61 -25.35 -10.24
C ASN A 351 -4.16 -26.41 -9.28
N PRO A 352 -5.03 -27.36 -9.74
CA PRO A 352 -5.58 -28.40 -8.86
C PRO A 352 -4.57 -29.50 -8.50
N CYS A 353 -3.44 -29.57 -9.21
CA CYS A 353 -2.35 -30.53 -8.96
C CYS A 353 -1.07 -30.07 -9.69
N PRO A 354 0.09 -30.73 -9.50
CA PRO A 354 1.33 -30.35 -10.19
C PRO A 354 1.25 -30.37 -11.72
N CYS A 355 0.53 -31.33 -12.32
CA CYS A 355 0.33 -31.33 -13.80
C CYS A 355 -0.78 -30.38 -14.26
N GLY A 356 -1.63 -29.90 -13.34
CA GLY A 356 -2.72 -28.96 -13.61
C GLY A 356 -4.02 -29.57 -14.11
N TYR A 357 -4.12 -30.89 -14.28
CA TYR A 357 -5.28 -31.52 -14.94
C TYR A 357 -6.10 -32.42 -14.01
N TYR A 358 -5.94 -32.35 -12.69
CA TYR A 358 -6.80 -33.05 -11.75
C TYR A 358 -8.23 -32.52 -11.89
N THR A 359 -9.22 -33.43 -12.04
CA THR A 359 -10.63 -33.12 -12.33
C THR A 359 -10.91 -32.41 -13.67
N HIS A 360 -9.93 -32.36 -14.59
CA HIS A 360 -10.14 -31.74 -15.91
C HIS A 360 -11.11 -32.59 -16.77
N PRO A 361 -12.13 -31.99 -17.43
CA PRO A 361 -13.17 -32.74 -18.14
C PRO A 361 -12.68 -33.54 -19.34
N THR A 362 -11.57 -33.16 -19.96
CA THR A 362 -11.08 -33.76 -21.24
C THR A 362 -9.61 -34.24 -21.21
N LYS A 363 -8.83 -33.84 -20.20
CA LYS A 363 -7.42 -34.24 -20.09
C LYS A 363 -7.20 -35.06 -18.83
N GLU A 364 -6.51 -36.19 -18.98
CA GLU A 364 -6.19 -37.05 -17.83
C GLU A 364 -5.08 -36.48 -16.96
N CYS A 365 -5.27 -36.57 -15.65
CA CYS A 365 -4.27 -36.24 -14.68
C CYS A 365 -3.25 -37.37 -14.53
N THR A 366 -1.96 -37.06 -14.66
CA THR A 366 -0.86 -38.03 -14.53
C THR A 366 -0.29 -38.10 -13.09
N CYS A 367 -0.80 -37.31 -12.17
CA CYS A 367 -0.29 -37.23 -10.80
C CYS A 367 -0.85 -38.38 -9.95
N SER A 368 0.01 -38.97 -9.09
CA SER A 368 -0.47 -39.88 -8.04
C SER A 368 -1.27 -39.11 -6.98
N ALA A 369 -2.21 -39.77 -6.32
CA ALA A 369 -3.00 -39.18 -5.24
C ALA A 369 -2.10 -38.56 -4.13
N ALA A 370 -1.00 -39.24 -3.80
CA ALA A 370 -0.01 -38.71 -2.84
C ALA A 370 0.68 -37.42 -3.32
N SER A 371 0.91 -37.27 -4.62
CA SER A 371 1.49 -36.05 -5.21
C SER A 371 0.48 -34.89 -5.17
N VAL A 372 -0.78 -35.16 -5.53
CA VAL A 372 -1.88 -34.16 -5.41
C VAL A 372 -2.02 -33.69 -3.97
N HIS A 373 -2.13 -34.63 -3.02
CA HIS A 373 -2.26 -34.29 -1.62
C HIS A 373 -1.08 -33.47 -1.08
N ARG A 374 0.17 -33.82 -1.44
CA ARG A 374 1.36 -33.06 -1.05
C ARG A 374 1.37 -31.65 -1.62
N TYR A 375 0.96 -31.48 -2.87
CA TYR A 375 0.86 -30.18 -3.53
C TYR A 375 -0.18 -29.29 -2.83
N MET A 376 -1.36 -29.82 -2.55
CA MET A 376 -2.41 -29.11 -1.83
C MET A 376 -2.02 -28.76 -0.39
N ALA A 377 -1.32 -29.67 0.30
CA ALA A 377 -0.83 -29.48 1.67
C ALA A 377 0.30 -28.43 1.78
N HIS A 378 0.82 -27.91 0.64
CA HIS A 378 1.81 -26.84 0.67
C HIS A 378 1.22 -25.54 1.27
N ILE A 379 -0.05 -25.26 0.99
CA ILE A 379 -0.80 -24.19 1.63
C ILE A 379 -1.36 -24.72 2.94
N SER A 380 -0.99 -24.07 4.05
CA SER A 380 -1.45 -24.50 5.36
C SER A 380 -2.95 -24.26 5.54
N GLY A 381 -3.59 -25.13 6.35
CA GLY A 381 -4.99 -24.96 6.64
C GLY A 381 -5.35 -23.63 7.31
N PRO A 382 -4.59 -23.21 8.30
CA PRO A 382 -4.82 -21.90 8.89
C PRO A 382 -4.76 -20.74 7.91
N LEU A 383 -3.99 -20.84 6.81
CA LEU A 383 -3.97 -19.82 5.77
C LEU A 383 -5.20 -19.94 4.86
N MET A 384 -5.58 -21.16 4.45
CA MET A 384 -6.81 -21.42 3.69
C MET A 384 -8.06 -20.95 4.44
N ASP A 385 -8.11 -21.19 5.75
CA ASP A 385 -9.19 -20.69 6.62
C ASP A 385 -9.32 -19.15 6.61
N ARG A 386 -8.30 -18.40 6.19
CA ARG A 386 -8.32 -16.94 6.09
C ARG A 386 -8.75 -16.42 4.72
N ILE A 387 -8.89 -17.30 3.75
CA ILE A 387 -9.44 -16.97 2.44
C ILE A 387 -10.97 -17.19 2.51
N ASP A 388 -11.73 -16.17 2.12
CA ASP A 388 -13.19 -16.17 2.30
C ASP A 388 -13.90 -17.01 1.24
N MET A 389 -13.40 -16.98 0.00
CA MET A 389 -14.03 -17.62 -1.17
C MET A 389 -13.03 -18.57 -1.86
N HIS A 390 -13.49 -19.77 -2.14
CA HIS A 390 -12.76 -20.79 -2.90
C HIS A 390 -13.57 -21.13 -4.15
N ILE A 391 -13.05 -20.77 -5.33
CA ILE A 391 -13.78 -20.94 -6.57
C ILE A 391 -13.03 -21.81 -7.58
N GLU A 392 -13.77 -22.65 -8.29
CA GLU A 392 -13.25 -23.41 -9.41
C GLU A 392 -13.37 -22.60 -10.70
N VAL A 393 -12.28 -22.52 -11.47
CA VAL A 393 -12.21 -21.84 -12.77
C VAL A 393 -12.06 -22.89 -13.85
N VAL A 394 -13.17 -23.21 -14.51
CA VAL A 394 -13.19 -24.18 -15.62
C VAL A 394 -12.77 -23.50 -16.92
N PRO A 395 -12.13 -24.24 -17.86
CA PRO A 395 -11.83 -23.73 -19.17
C PRO A 395 -13.09 -23.34 -19.95
N VAL A 396 -13.03 -22.21 -20.66
CA VAL A 396 -14.14 -21.73 -21.49
C VAL A 396 -14.25 -22.60 -22.74
N HIS A 397 -15.47 -22.95 -23.14
CA HIS A 397 -15.70 -23.71 -24.37
C HIS A 397 -15.33 -22.89 -25.63
N LEU A 398 -14.80 -23.54 -26.65
CA LEU A 398 -14.40 -22.88 -27.90
C LEU A 398 -15.56 -22.11 -28.56
N SER A 399 -16.80 -22.58 -28.42
CA SER A 399 -18.00 -21.89 -28.90
C SER A 399 -18.24 -20.56 -28.22
N GLU A 400 -17.93 -20.42 -26.93
CA GLU A 400 -18.05 -19.16 -26.18
C GLU A 400 -16.89 -18.19 -26.53
N ILE A 401 -15.67 -18.73 -26.75
CA ILE A 401 -14.51 -17.91 -27.14
C ILE A 401 -14.73 -17.29 -28.52
N SER A 402 -15.33 -18.06 -29.48
CA SER A 402 -15.60 -17.58 -30.83
C SER A 402 -16.85 -16.71 -30.96
N SER A 403 -17.65 -16.56 -29.89
CA SER A 403 -18.80 -15.66 -29.86
C SER A 403 -18.38 -14.21 -30.10
N SER A 404 -19.11 -13.50 -30.94
CA SER A 404 -18.95 -12.04 -31.16
C SER A 404 -19.56 -11.20 -30.03
N GLU A 405 -20.31 -11.81 -29.11
CA GLU A 405 -20.92 -11.10 -28.01
C GLU A 405 -19.86 -10.62 -27.00
N ARG A 406 -19.87 -9.34 -26.69
CA ARG A 406 -19.08 -8.78 -25.59
C ARG A 406 -19.70 -9.20 -24.26
N GLY A 407 -18.84 -9.49 -23.28
CA GLY A 407 -19.29 -9.73 -21.91
C GLY A 407 -19.79 -8.44 -21.25
N GLU A 408 -20.26 -8.56 -20.01
CA GLU A 408 -20.63 -7.40 -19.19
C GLU A 408 -19.42 -6.52 -18.92
N SER A 409 -19.56 -5.19 -19.05
CA SER A 409 -18.46 -4.25 -18.87
C SER A 409 -18.04 -4.08 -17.40
N SER A 410 -16.78 -3.77 -17.17
CA SER A 410 -16.27 -3.40 -15.84
C SER A 410 -17.05 -2.25 -15.23
N SER A 411 -17.49 -1.27 -16.04
CA SER A 411 -18.27 -0.12 -15.59
C SER A 411 -19.59 -0.54 -14.97
N GLU A 412 -20.35 -1.47 -15.59
CA GLU A 412 -21.62 -1.95 -15.04
C GLU A 412 -21.44 -2.73 -13.74
N ILE A 413 -20.42 -3.61 -13.68
CA ILE A 413 -20.09 -4.35 -12.45
C ILE A 413 -19.70 -3.35 -11.35
N ARG A 414 -18.85 -2.36 -11.67
CA ARG A 414 -18.39 -1.34 -10.73
C ARG A 414 -19.52 -0.53 -10.12
N LYS A 415 -20.54 -0.15 -10.91
CA LYS A 415 -21.73 0.53 -10.40
C LYS A 415 -22.43 -0.26 -9.29
N ARG A 416 -22.62 -1.57 -9.48
CA ARG A 416 -23.24 -2.44 -8.45
C ARG A 416 -22.35 -2.57 -7.22
N VAL A 417 -21.03 -2.71 -7.43
CA VAL A 417 -20.02 -2.76 -6.35
C VAL A 417 -20.05 -1.48 -5.51
N ILE A 418 -20.04 -0.31 -6.16
CA ILE A 418 -20.12 0.99 -5.48
C ILE A 418 -21.43 1.12 -4.69
N LYS A 419 -22.57 0.74 -5.28
CA LYS A 419 -23.87 0.77 -4.58
C LYS A 419 -23.83 -0.07 -3.30
N ALA A 420 -23.32 -1.30 -3.37
CA ALA A 420 -23.20 -2.18 -2.21
C ALA A 420 -22.21 -1.62 -1.17
N ARG A 421 -21.10 -1.01 -1.62
CA ARG A 421 -20.12 -0.39 -0.73
C ARG A 421 -20.70 0.83 0.00
N ASN A 422 -21.50 1.64 -0.65
CA ASN A 422 -22.18 2.78 -0.02
C ASN A 422 -23.12 2.33 1.10
N ILE A 423 -23.87 1.24 0.91
CA ILE A 423 -24.69 0.63 1.97
C ILE A 423 -23.84 0.21 3.16
N GLN A 424 -22.66 -0.36 2.92
CA GLN A 424 -21.72 -0.78 3.97
C GLN A 424 -21.13 0.43 4.70
N GLN A 425 -20.74 1.48 4.00
CA GLN A 425 -20.22 2.70 4.60
C GLN A 425 -21.23 3.37 5.52
N GLU A 426 -22.49 3.49 5.12
CA GLU A 426 -23.55 4.00 6.01
C GLU A 426 -23.77 3.08 7.22
N ARG A 427 -23.77 1.76 7.02
CA ARG A 427 -23.89 0.77 8.11
C ARG A 427 -22.78 0.89 9.15
N PHE A 428 -21.56 1.17 8.71
CA PHE A 428 -20.36 1.22 9.54
C PHE A 428 -19.96 2.63 9.96
N LYS A 429 -20.82 3.63 9.74
CA LYS A 429 -20.54 5.02 10.12
C LYS A 429 -20.15 5.15 11.59
N GLY A 430 -19.01 5.76 11.86
CA GLY A 430 -18.44 5.90 13.20
C GLY A 430 -17.69 4.65 13.71
N LEU A 431 -17.52 3.61 12.86
CA LEU A 431 -16.70 2.45 13.14
C LEU A 431 -15.45 2.47 12.23
N ASN A 432 -14.35 1.94 12.72
CA ASN A 432 -13.09 1.88 11.95
C ASN A 432 -13.05 0.65 11.02
N ILE A 433 -14.13 0.44 10.25
CA ILE A 433 -14.22 -0.59 9.21
C ILE A 433 -14.96 -0.05 7.99
N HIS A 434 -14.63 -0.56 6.79
CA HIS A 434 -15.12 -0.01 5.52
C HIS A 434 -15.87 -1.05 4.67
N CYS A 435 -15.82 -2.34 5.03
CA CYS A 435 -16.46 -3.41 4.27
C CYS A 435 -16.85 -4.60 5.15
N ASN A 436 -17.74 -5.44 4.61
CA ASN A 436 -18.29 -6.59 5.34
C ASN A 436 -17.21 -7.62 5.75
N ALA A 437 -16.15 -7.81 4.97
CA ALA A 437 -15.06 -8.73 5.33
C ALA A 437 -14.38 -8.34 6.65
N MET A 438 -14.42 -7.07 7.03
CA MET A 438 -13.80 -6.56 8.26
C MET A 438 -14.65 -6.75 9.53
N MET A 439 -15.91 -7.17 9.41
CA MET A 439 -16.76 -7.41 10.58
C MET A 439 -16.16 -8.48 11.49
N ASN A 440 -16.19 -8.24 12.79
CA ASN A 440 -15.92 -9.27 13.80
C ASN A 440 -17.21 -9.99 14.22
N SER A 441 -17.10 -11.05 15.03
CA SER A 441 -18.27 -11.86 15.44
C SER A 441 -19.33 -11.06 16.22
N ALA A 442 -18.95 -10.00 16.94
CA ALA A 442 -19.93 -9.12 17.62
C ALA A 442 -20.70 -8.27 16.60
N MET A 443 -20.01 -7.75 15.59
CA MET A 443 -20.63 -7.00 14.50
C MET A 443 -21.54 -7.87 13.63
N LEU A 444 -21.17 -9.14 13.38
CA LEU A 444 -22.03 -10.07 12.64
C LEU A 444 -23.38 -10.26 13.33
N ARG A 445 -23.40 -10.42 14.66
CA ARG A 445 -24.66 -10.51 15.41
C ARG A 445 -25.52 -9.26 15.29
N ARG A 446 -24.92 -8.09 15.15
CA ARG A 446 -25.61 -6.80 15.05
C ARG A 446 -26.08 -6.48 13.62
N PHE A 447 -25.24 -6.69 12.63
CA PHE A 447 -25.43 -6.18 11.27
C PHE A 447 -25.81 -7.25 10.23
N ALA A 448 -25.69 -8.53 10.60
CA ALA A 448 -26.00 -9.68 9.74
C ALA A 448 -26.83 -10.75 10.50
N PRO A 449 -27.94 -10.38 11.17
CA PRO A 449 -28.79 -11.35 11.84
C PRO A 449 -29.42 -12.31 10.82
N LEU A 450 -29.50 -13.59 11.17
CA LEU A 450 -30.12 -14.62 10.36
C LEU A 450 -31.52 -14.92 10.87
N ASP A 451 -32.46 -15.08 9.96
CA ASP A 451 -33.78 -15.68 10.27
C ASP A 451 -33.66 -17.18 10.58
N LYS A 452 -34.78 -17.81 10.93
CA LYS A 452 -34.80 -19.24 11.32
C LYS A 452 -34.40 -20.15 10.15
N ASP A 453 -34.84 -19.83 8.94
CA ASP A 453 -34.65 -20.69 7.76
C ASP A 453 -33.19 -20.57 7.25
N SER A 454 -32.68 -19.37 7.19
CA SER A 454 -31.25 -19.11 6.86
C SER A 454 -30.30 -19.78 7.86
N ARG A 455 -30.63 -19.72 9.16
CA ARG A 455 -29.84 -20.39 10.20
C ARG A 455 -29.89 -21.91 10.06
N ALA A 456 -31.10 -22.50 9.88
CA ALA A 456 -31.24 -23.93 9.70
C ALA A 456 -30.47 -24.45 8.47
N LEU A 457 -30.51 -23.70 7.36
CA LEU A 457 -29.73 -24.00 6.15
C LEU A 457 -28.23 -23.98 6.41
N LEU A 458 -27.74 -22.95 7.11
CA LEU A 458 -26.32 -22.82 7.43
C LEU A 458 -25.88 -23.95 8.38
N ASP A 459 -26.63 -24.27 9.44
CA ASP A 459 -26.31 -25.33 10.39
C ASP A 459 -26.27 -26.72 9.70
N MET A 460 -27.18 -26.95 8.75
CA MET A 460 -27.18 -28.17 7.92
C MET A 460 -25.91 -28.24 7.06
N ALA A 461 -25.50 -27.14 6.42
CA ALA A 461 -24.30 -27.08 5.61
C ALA A 461 -23.04 -27.29 6.45
N MET A 462 -22.96 -26.66 7.63
CA MET A 462 -21.85 -26.84 8.58
C MET A 462 -21.64 -28.30 8.94
N SER A 463 -22.75 -29.01 9.23
CA SER A 463 -22.72 -30.43 9.60
C SER A 463 -22.36 -31.34 8.41
N ARG A 464 -22.92 -31.08 7.20
CA ARG A 464 -22.68 -31.91 6.02
C ARG A 464 -21.28 -31.75 5.43
N LEU A 465 -20.77 -30.52 5.42
CA LEU A 465 -19.49 -30.17 4.82
C LEU A 465 -18.36 -30.15 5.86
N ASN A 466 -18.64 -30.48 7.11
CA ASN A 466 -17.67 -30.46 8.23
C ASN A 466 -16.87 -29.17 8.32
N LEU A 467 -17.56 -28.02 8.17
CA LEU A 467 -16.93 -26.70 8.12
C LEU A 467 -16.51 -26.21 9.52
N SER A 468 -15.44 -25.40 9.56
CA SER A 468 -14.95 -24.82 10.81
C SER A 468 -15.83 -23.64 11.29
N ALA A 469 -15.74 -23.29 12.59
CA ALA A 469 -16.41 -22.11 13.13
C ALA A 469 -16.02 -20.81 12.41
N ARG A 470 -14.79 -20.73 11.88
CA ARG A 470 -14.35 -19.60 11.05
C ARG A 470 -15.11 -19.56 9.71
N ALA A 471 -15.36 -20.70 9.11
CA ALA A 471 -16.16 -20.79 7.90
C ALA A 471 -17.59 -20.27 8.12
N TYR A 472 -18.19 -20.54 9.30
CA TYR A 472 -19.50 -20.00 9.68
C TYR A 472 -19.54 -18.47 9.58
N ASP A 473 -18.63 -17.77 10.26
CA ASP A 473 -18.57 -16.30 10.22
C ASP A 473 -18.35 -15.76 8.80
N ARG A 474 -17.53 -16.45 7.97
CA ARG A 474 -17.27 -16.04 6.59
C ARG A 474 -18.46 -16.19 5.67
N ILE A 475 -19.20 -17.31 5.78
CA ILE A 475 -20.43 -17.51 5.01
C ILE A 475 -21.43 -16.40 5.32
N ILE A 476 -21.58 -15.99 6.59
CA ILE A 476 -22.45 -14.88 6.96
C ILE A 476 -21.99 -13.55 6.36
N LYS A 477 -20.67 -13.26 6.38
CA LYS A 477 -20.11 -12.05 5.76
C LYS A 477 -20.39 -12.01 4.26
N LEU A 478 -20.20 -13.15 3.58
CA LEU A 478 -20.49 -13.29 2.15
C LEU A 478 -21.98 -13.11 1.87
N ALA A 479 -22.85 -13.79 2.61
CA ALA A 479 -24.30 -13.67 2.46
C ALA A 479 -24.79 -12.23 2.70
N ARG A 480 -24.19 -11.50 3.68
CA ARG A 480 -24.48 -10.08 3.88
C ARG A 480 -24.05 -9.25 2.67
N THR A 481 -22.90 -9.56 2.07
CA THR A 481 -22.41 -8.84 0.88
C THR A 481 -23.31 -9.11 -0.33
N ILE A 482 -23.76 -10.35 -0.54
CA ILE A 482 -24.68 -10.71 -1.61
C ILE A 482 -25.98 -9.94 -1.46
N ALA A 483 -26.56 -9.92 -0.23
CA ALA A 483 -27.75 -9.15 0.06
C ALA A 483 -27.57 -7.63 -0.15
N ASP A 484 -26.38 -7.07 0.14
CA ASP A 484 -26.08 -5.65 -0.13
C ASP A 484 -26.03 -5.35 -1.63
N ILE A 485 -25.47 -6.25 -2.46
CA ILE A 485 -25.46 -6.11 -3.93
C ILE A 485 -26.90 -6.13 -4.47
N GLU A 486 -27.77 -6.95 -3.91
CA GLU A 486 -29.18 -7.03 -4.29
C GLU A 486 -30.05 -5.92 -3.68
N GLY A 487 -29.47 -5.10 -2.79
CA GLY A 487 -30.20 -4.03 -2.09
C GLY A 487 -31.21 -4.52 -1.05
N LYS A 488 -31.01 -5.71 -0.48
CA LYS A 488 -31.85 -6.31 0.53
C LYS A 488 -31.40 -5.93 1.94
N GLU A 489 -32.35 -5.58 2.80
CA GLU A 489 -32.07 -5.26 4.20
C GLU A 489 -31.70 -6.50 5.03
N CYS A 490 -32.37 -7.62 4.77
CA CYS A 490 -32.20 -8.90 5.49
C CYS A 490 -31.44 -9.92 4.63
N ILE A 491 -30.75 -10.84 5.30
CA ILE A 491 -30.18 -12.03 4.66
C ILE A 491 -31.30 -13.06 4.47
N GLU A 492 -31.46 -13.50 3.23
CA GLU A 492 -32.42 -14.54 2.85
C GLU A 492 -31.74 -15.91 2.66
N PRO A 493 -32.43 -17.05 2.70
CA PRO A 493 -31.84 -18.38 2.49
C PRO A 493 -31.08 -18.51 1.14
N THR A 494 -31.52 -17.80 0.11
CA THR A 494 -30.86 -17.74 -1.21
C THR A 494 -29.44 -17.18 -1.11
N HIS A 495 -29.23 -16.13 -0.32
CA HIS A 495 -27.93 -15.53 -0.08
C HIS A 495 -26.98 -16.48 0.67
N ILE A 496 -27.50 -17.23 1.64
CA ILE A 496 -26.76 -18.28 2.37
C ILE A 496 -26.37 -19.41 1.42
N SER A 497 -27.29 -19.85 0.56
CA SER A 497 -27.03 -20.91 -0.41
C SER A 497 -25.92 -20.52 -1.39
N GLU A 498 -25.98 -19.30 -1.95
CA GLU A 498 -24.92 -18.78 -2.82
C GLU A 498 -23.56 -18.68 -2.09
N ALA A 499 -23.57 -18.17 -0.86
CA ALA A 499 -22.35 -18.03 -0.04
C ALA A 499 -21.70 -19.39 0.30
N ILE A 500 -22.48 -20.43 0.57
CA ILE A 500 -22.00 -21.80 0.79
C ILE A 500 -21.32 -22.32 -0.46
N GLY A 501 -21.87 -22.04 -1.65
CA GLY A 501 -21.29 -22.44 -2.94
C GLY A 501 -19.85 -21.98 -3.12
N TYR A 502 -19.46 -20.83 -2.58
CA TYR A 502 -18.09 -20.31 -2.63
C TYR A 502 -17.13 -20.96 -1.63
N ARG A 503 -17.59 -21.94 -0.85
CA ARG A 503 -16.75 -22.72 0.07
C ARG A 503 -16.83 -24.23 -0.15
N SER A 504 -17.42 -24.65 -1.27
CA SER A 504 -17.57 -26.07 -1.63
C SER A 504 -16.23 -26.82 -1.80
N LEU A 505 -15.14 -26.10 -2.01
CA LEU A 505 -13.77 -26.64 -2.14
C LEU A 505 -13.00 -26.63 -0.81
N ASP A 506 -13.69 -26.51 0.33
CA ASP A 506 -13.03 -26.59 1.63
C ASP A 506 -12.44 -27.99 1.87
N ARG A 507 -11.35 -28.08 2.58
CA ARG A 507 -10.29 -29.08 2.69
C ARG A 507 -10.62 -30.57 2.49
N GLU A 508 -11.78 -31.03 2.87
CA GLU A 508 -12.09 -32.47 2.79
C GLU A 508 -12.49 -32.94 1.37
N ASN A 509 -12.80 -32.00 0.48
CA ASN A 509 -13.19 -32.30 -0.91
C ASN A 509 -12.06 -32.09 -1.94
N LEU A 510 -10.97 -31.43 -1.57
CA LEU A 510 -9.79 -31.25 -2.41
C LEU A 510 -8.84 -32.44 -2.25
N GLY A 511 -9.08 -33.52 -3.00
CA GLY A 511 -8.20 -34.69 -3.02
C GLY A 511 -8.85 -36.04 -2.65
N ARG A 512 -10.19 -36.10 -2.54
CA ARG A 512 -10.95 -37.39 -2.54
C ARG A 512 -11.41 -37.75 -3.92
#